data_6286c5968ccd9d174bb158f34e630e18
#
_entry.id   6286c5968ccd9d174bb158f34e630e18
#
_cell.length_a   1.000
_cell.length_b   1.000
_cell.length_c   1.000
_cell.angle_alpha   90.00
_cell.angle_beta   90.00
_cell.angle_gamma   90.00
#
_symmetry.space_group_name_H-M   'P 1'
#
loop_
_entity.id
_entity.type
_entity.pdbx_description
1 polymer ?
#
loop_
_entity_poly.entity_id
_entity_poly.type
_entity_poly.pdbx_seq_one_letter_code
_entity_poly.pdbx_strand_id
1 'polypeptide(L)'
;MKIALITDSTSDISPEEAKANDITVVPIPVIIGDKQYMDGVDITAEKLFELERDGAPFPKTSQPSPGTIIEKNQKLKNEGYEAIIAIPLTSGISGFYNSLVTLAHNHPEFNLYPYDPAMTVRSMGNLVLAAAKMIKNGWEPKEILSKLDEIRDTIDVLFVVDDLNNLVRGGRLSNASAFIGTMLQ
;
A
#
# COMPACT_ATOMS: atom_id res chain seq x y z
N MET A 1 -19.47 -14.24 3.67
CA MET A 1 -19.15 -12.87 4.11
C MET A 1 -18.77 -12.03 2.91
N LYS A 2 -19.26 -10.78 2.79
CA LYS A 2 -18.82 -9.83 1.74
C LYS A 2 -17.60 -9.07 2.25
N ILE A 3 -16.43 -9.30 1.65
CA ILE A 3 -15.14 -8.74 2.08
C ILE A 3 -14.69 -7.70 1.07
N ALA A 4 -14.36 -6.48 1.53
CA ALA A 4 -13.69 -5.47 0.74
C ALA A 4 -12.16 -5.67 0.81
N LEU A 5 -11.48 -5.38 -0.29
CA LEU A 5 -10.03 -5.40 -0.37
C LEU A 5 -9.48 -4.01 -0.68
N ILE A 6 -8.63 -3.50 0.20
CA ILE A 6 -7.97 -2.20 0.07
C ILE A 6 -6.47 -2.41 -0.08
N THR A 7 -5.86 -1.67 -0.98
CA THR A 7 -4.42 -1.48 -1.09
C THR A 7 -4.10 0.00 -1.34
N ASP A 8 -2.85 0.36 -1.50
CA ASP A 8 -2.47 1.71 -1.91
C ASP A 8 -1.77 1.74 -3.27
N SER A 9 -1.53 2.93 -3.80
CA SER A 9 -0.98 3.14 -5.15
C SER A 9 0.43 2.57 -5.34
N THR A 10 1.15 2.25 -4.26
CA THR A 10 2.48 1.63 -4.36
C THR A 10 2.45 0.15 -4.71
N SER A 11 1.24 -0.46 -4.83
CA SER A 11 1.06 -1.89 -5.14
C SER A 11 1.29 -2.25 -6.61
N ASP A 12 1.43 -1.26 -7.48
CA ASP A 12 1.55 -1.47 -8.94
C ASP A 12 0.37 -2.30 -9.53
N ILE A 13 -0.82 -2.12 -8.95
CA ILE A 13 -2.08 -2.67 -9.46
C ILE A 13 -2.64 -1.69 -10.49
N SER A 14 -2.83 -2.15 -11.72
CA SER A 14 -3.42 -1.32 -12.77
C SER A 14 -4.90 -1.02 -12.47
N PRO A 15 -5.45 0.09 -13.03
CA PRO A 15 -6.88 0.38 -12.91
C PRO A 15 -7.77 -0.75 -13.40
N GLU A 16 -7.37 -1.46 -14.46
CA GLU A 16 -8.07 -2.61 -15.03
C GLU A 16 -8.06 -3.80 -14.05
N GLU A 17 -6.90 -4.11 -13.46
CA GLU A 17 -6.78 -5.15 -12.45
C GLU A 17 -7.60 -4.83 -11.21
N ALA A 18 -7.55 -3.59 -10.73
CA ALA A 18 -8.32 -3.13 -9.59
C ALA A 18 -9.82 -3.31 -9.84
N LYS A 19 -10.32 -2.85 -11.00
CA LYS A 19 -11.71 -3.00 -11.38
C LYS A 19 -12.14 -4.45 -11.54
N ALA A 20 -11.33 -5.28 -12.22
CA ALA A 20 -11.64 -6.69 -12.48
C ALA A 20 -11.69 -7.53 -11.20
N ASN A 21 -11.02 -7.08 -10.14
CA ASN A 21 -10.88 -7.79 -8.89
C ASN A 21 -11.56 -7.13 -7.68
N ASP A 22 -12.33 -6.06 -7.90
CA ASP A 22 -13.03 -5.29 -6.85
C ASP A 22 -12.05 -4.80 -5.75
N ILE A 23 -10.90 -4.26 -6.19
CA ILE A 23 -9.85 -3.76 -5.31
C ILE A 23 -9.97 -2.24 -5.21
N THR A 24 -10.05 -1.72 -3.99
CA THR A 24 -9.97 -0.28 -3.72
C THR A 24 -8.50 0.13 -3.57
N VAL A 25 -8.00 0.91 -4.52
CA VAL A 25 -6.66 1.49 -4.45
C VAL A 25 -6.74 2.88 -3.82
N VAL A 26 -5.99 3.08 -2.73
CA VAL A 26 -5.88 4.37 -2.04
C VAL A 26 -4.65 5.10 -2.57
N PRO A 27 -4.81 6.28 -3.18
CA PRO A 27 -3.67 7.04 -3.67
C PRO A 27 -2.80 7.56 -2.52
N ILE A 28 -1.49 7.43 -2.66
CA ILE A 28 -0.51 7.98 -1.72
C ILE A 28 -0.31 9.48 -2.02
N PRO A 29 -0.37 10.36 -1.02
CA PRO A 29 -0.08 11.77 -1.20
C PRO A 29 1.40 12.01 -1.55
N VAL A 30 1.65 12.74 -2.63
CA VAL A 30 2.97 13.19 -3.10
C VAL A 30 3.05 14.71 -2.94
N ILE A 31 4.06 15.21 -2.24
CA ILE A 31 4.24 16.61 -1.90
C ILE A 31 5.47 17.13 -2.64
N ILE A 32 5.28 18.16 -3.48
CA ILE A 32 6.33 18.82 -4.26
C ILE A 32 6.26 20.31 -3.95
N GLY A 33 7.23 20.80 -3.18
CA GLY A 33 7.16 22.16 -2.63
C GLY A 33 5.93 22.32 -1.73
N ASP A 34 5.08 23.29 -2.05
CA ASP A 34 3.83 23.58 -1.31
C ASP A 34 2.59 22.88 -1.91
N LYS A 35 2.76 22.07 -2.95
CA LYS A 35 1.67 21.40 -3.62
C LYS A 35 1.59 19.93 -3.23
N GLN A 36 0.37 19.46 -3.02
CA GLN A 36 0.08 18.05 -2.80
C GLN A 36 -0.65 17.47 -4.01
N TYR A 37 -0.24 16.30 -4.43
CA TYR A 37 -0.80 15.50 -5.50
C TYR A 37 -1.18 14.11 -4.96
N MET A 38 -2.06 13.43 -5.66
CA MET A 38 -2.43 12.04 -5.37
C MET A 38 -1.82 11.14 -6.43
N ASP A 39 -0.97 10.22 -6.01
CA ASP A 39 -0.26 9.28 -6.87
C ASP A 39 -1.23 8.44 -7.71
N GLY A 40 -1.00 8.40 -9.03
CA GLY A 40 -1.86 7.73 -10.00
C GLY A 40 -3.20 8.44 -10.29
N VAL A 41 -3.46 9.62 -9.68
CA VAL A 41 -4.67 10.42 -9.92
C VAL A 41 -4.30 11.79 -10.49
N ASP A 42 -3.54 12.60 -9.75
CA ASP A 42 -3.14 13.96 -10.13
C ASP A 42 -1.72 14.01 -10.69
N ILE A 43 -0.92 12.97 -10.42
CA ILE A 43 0.46 12.87 -10.87
C ILE A 43 0.79 11.45 -11.30
N THR A 44 1.53 11.33 -12.40
CA THR A 44 2.14 10.09 -12.88
C THR A 44 3.65 10.16 -12.73
N ALA A 45 4.35 9.03 -12.89
CA ALA A 45 5.81 8.98 -12.86
C ALA A 45 6.43 9.90 -13.94
N GLU A 46 5.86 9.91 -15.15
CA GLU A 46 6.31 10.77 -16.26
C GLU A 46 6.21 12.24 -15.87
N LYS A 47 5.05 12.63 -15.30
CA LYS A 47 4.82 14.00 -14.86
C LYS A 47 5.74 14.41 -13.71
N LEU A 48 6.01 13.49 -12.79
CA LEU A 48 6.98 13.71 -11.72
C LEU A 48 8.37 14.00 -12.27
N PHE A 49 8.87 13.17 -13.19
CA PHE A 49 10.18 13.38 -13.82
C PHE A 49 10.25 14.63 -14.69
N GLU A 50 9.15 15.06 -15.32
CA GLU A 50 9.09 16.37 -16.00
C GLU A 50 9.30 17.50 -14.99
N LEU A 51 8.57 17.51 -13.87
CA LEU A 51 8.68 18.53 -12.84
C LEU A 51 10.09 18.58 -12.23
N GLU A 52 10.71 17.43 -11.99
CA GLU A 52 12.10 17.37 -11.49
C GLU A 52 13.09 17.95 -12.49
N ARG A 53 12.96 17.65 -13.78
CA ARG A 53 13.81 18.23 -14.83
C ARG A 53 13.63 19.75 -14.95
N ASP A 54 12.42 20.26 -14.68
CA ASP A 54 12.10 21.67 -14.66
C ASP A 54 12.55 22.37 -13.36
N GLY A 55 13.24 21.65 -12.47
CA GLY A 55 13.82 22.20 -11.24
C GLY A 55 12.88 22.23 -10.04
N ALA A 56 11.79 21.46 -10.07
CA ALA A 56 10.92 21.32 -8.90
C ALA A 56 11.68 20.74 -7.70
N PRO A 57 11.29 21.08 -6.47
CA PRO A 57 11.86 20.48 -5.27
C PRO A 57 11.69 18.95 -5.24
N PHE A 58 12.63 18.27 -4.59
CA PHE A 58 12.58 16.83 -4.41
C PHE A 58 11.23 16.38 -3.80
N PRO A 59 10.52 15.41 -4.39
CA PRO A 59 9.22 14.97 -3.93
C PRO A 59 9.31 14.27 -2.58
N LYS A 60 8.31 14.48 -1.74
CA LYS A 60 8.10 13.75 -0.49
C LYS A 60 6.77 13.02 -0.56
N THR A 61 6.64 11.96 0.19
CA THR A 61 5.38 11.23 0.32
C THR A 61 4.90 11.22 1.76
N SER A 62 3.60 11.13 1.96
CA SER A 62 2.99 10.87 3.26
C SER A 62 2.00 9.72 3.18
N GLN A 63 1.68 9.13 4.33
CA GLN A 63 0.56 8.20 4.38
C GLN A 63 -0.78 8.95 4.17
N PRO A 64 -1.84 8.27 3.70
CA PRO A 64 -3.18 8.83 3.67
C PRO A 64 -3.64 9.27 5.06
N SER A 65 -4.43 10.33 5.15
CA SER A 65 -4.92 10.81 6.45
C SER A 65 -5.85 9.78 7.10
N PRO A 66 -5.85 9.66 8.44
CA PRO A 66 -6.81 8.78 9.14
C PRO A 66 -8.26 9.07 8.76
N GLY A 67 -8.64 10.35 8.61
CA GLY A 67 -9.98 10.76 8.19
C GLY A 67 -10.36 10.19 6.82
N THR A 68 -9.47 10.26 5.84
CA THR A 68 -9.69 9.68 4.50
C THR A 68 -9.96 8.17 4.56
N ILE A 69 -9.23 7.45 5.43
CA ILE A 69 -9.41 5.99 5.56
C ILE A 69 -10.72 5.67 6.29
N ILE A 70 -11.06 6.43 7.34
CA ILE A 70 -12.34 6.28 8.05
C ILE A 70 -13.51 6.48 7.09
N GLU A 71 -13.49 7.53 6.28
CA GLU A 71 -14.54 7.81 5.28
C GLU A 71 -14.67 6.66 4.26
N LYS A 72 -13.55 6.14 3.76
CA LYS A 72 -13.55 5.00 2.84
C LYS A 72 -14.13 3.74 3.49
N ASN A 73 -13.72 3.42 4.71
CA ASN A 73 -14.21 2.26 5.44
C ASN A 73 -15.71 2.38 5.74
N GLN A 74 -16.16 3.59 6.12
CA GLN A 74 -17.59 3.86 6.33
C GLN A 74 -18.40 3.69 5.04
N LYS A 75 -17.87 4.15 3.91
CA LYS A 75 -18.49 3.95 2.60
C LYS A 75 -18.65 2.46 2.29
N LEU A 76 -17.57 1.68 2.42
CA LEU A 76 -17.60 0.23 2.18
C LEU A 76 -18.62 -0.47 3.09
N LYS A 77 -18.65 -0.11 4.37
CA LYS A 77 -19.65 -0.63 5.31
C LYS A 77 -21.08 -0.32 4.86
N ASN A 78 -21.34 0.90 4.40
CA ASN A 78 -22.67 1.31 3.89
C ASN A 78 -23.04 0.57 2.59
N GLU A 79 -22.05 0.11 1.81
CA GLU A 79 -22.22 -0.73 0.62
C GLU A 79 -22.42 -2.22 0.96
N GLY A 80 -22.48 -2.55 2.25
CA GLY A 80 -22.78 -3.89 2.75
C GLY A 80 -21.58 -4.82 2.85
N TYR A 81 -20.34 -4.29 2.84
CA TYR A 81 -19.16 -5.09 3.18
C TYR A 81 -19.13 -5.35 4.69
N GLU A 82 -18.92 -6.60 5.05
CA GLU A 82 -18.95 -7.10 6.44
C GLU A 82 -17.55 -7.16 7.08
N ALA A 83 -16.51 -7.20 6.24
CA ALA A 83 -15.11 -7.15 6.64
C ALA A 83 -14.29 -6.38 5.59
N ILE A 84 -13.16 -5.85 6.01
CA ILE A 84 -12.20 -5.13 5.15
C ILE A 84 -10.82 -5.73 5.37
N ILE A 85 -10.18 -6.23 4.32
CA ILE A 85 -8.77 -6.58 4.33
C ILE A 85 -8.00 -5.42 3.71
N ALA A 86 -6.98 -4.92 4.42
CA ALA A 86 -6.15 -3.82 3.94
C ALA A 86 -4.68 -4.27 3.87
N ILE A 87 -4.12 -4.23 2.66
CA ILE A 87 -2.73 -4.59 2.35
C ILE A 87 -2.00 -3.33 1.87
N PRO A 88 -1.46 -2.51 2.79
CA PRO A 88 -0.76 -1.27 2.45
C PRO A 88 0.72 -1.52 2.17
N LEU A 89 1.45 -0.46 1.79
CA LEU A 89 2.91 -0.44 1.78
C LEU A 89 3.48 -0.91 3.11
N THR A 90 4.52 -1.74 3.04
CA THR A 90 5.14 -2.35 4.23
C THR A 90 5.49 -1.36 5.34
N SER A 91 5.33 -1.82 6.58
CA SER A 91 5.72 -1.06 7.79
C SER A 91 7.22 -0.75 7.83
N GLY A 92 8.04 -1.46 7.08
CA GLY A 92 9.49 -1.23 6.97
C GLY A 92 9.85 0.15 6.42
N ILE A 93 9.00 0.75 5.58
CA ILE A 93 9.27 2.05 4.94
C ILE A 93 8.10 3.04 5.01
N SER A 94 6.97 2.67 5.61
CA SER A 94 5.76 3.51 5.74
C SER A 94 5.08 3.32 7.09
N GLY A 95 4.54 4.39 7.65
CA GLY A 95 3.69 4.34 8.84
C GLY A 95 2.25 3.89 8.57
N PHE A 96 1.88 3.68 7.30
CA PHE A 96 0.48 3.46 6.93
C PHE A 96 -0.11 2.17 7.54
N TYR A 97 0.63 1.07 7.53
CA TYR A 97 0.21 -0.16 8.20
C TYR A 97 -0.11 0.05 9.68
N ASN A 98 0.79 0.71 10.44
CA ASN A 98 0.58 0.97 11.85
C ASN A 98 -0.63 1.88 12.12
N SER A 99 -0.90 2.82 11.22
CA SER A 99 -2.11 3.65 11.26
C SER A 99 -3.38 2.83 11.06
N LEU A 100 -3.36 1.85 10.15
CA LEU A 100 -4.48 0.92 9.94
C LEU A 100 -4.70 0.00 11.14
N VAL A 101 -3.64 -0.48 11.79
CA VAL A 101 -3.74 -1.27 13.05
C VAL A 101 -4.38 -0.45 14.15
N THR A 102 -3.95 0.80 14.32
CA THR A 102 -4.54 1.73 15.30
C THR A 102 -6.02 2.00 14.98
N LEU A 103 -6.35 2.18 13.70
CA LEU A 103 -7.71 2.40 13.25
C LEU A 103 -8.60 1.18 13.50
N ALA A 104 -8.10 -0.03 13.22
CA ALA A 104 -8.83 -1.27 13.48
C ALA A 104 -9.15 -1.45 14.97
N HIS A 105 -8.23 -1.04 15.85
CA HIS A 105 -8.45 -1.07 17.30
C HIS A 105 -9.50 -0.05 17.75
N ASN A 106 -9.44 1.17 17.23
CA ASN A 106 -10.31 2.27 17.64
C ASN A 106 -11.70 2.22 17.00
N HIS A 107 -11.85 1.51 15.87
CA HIS A 107 -13.06 1.40 15.07
C HIS A 107 -13.41 -0.08 14.79
N PRO A 108 -13.72 -0.88 15.84
CA PRO A 108 -14.04 -2.30 15.67
C PRO A 108 -15.25 -2.54 14.79
N GLU A 109 -16.11 -1.53 14.61
CA GLU A 109 -17.28 -1.58 13.73
C GLU A 109 -16.96 -1.77 12.25
N PHE A 110 -15.72 -1.52 11.82
CA PHE A 110 -15.28 -1.74 10.43
C PHE A 110 -14.85 -3.18 10.16
N ASN A 111 -14.60 -3.97 11.21
CA ASN A 111 -14.08 -5.33 11.05
C ASN A 111 -12.85 -5.37 10.11
N LEU A 112 -11.89 -4.47 10.39
CA LEU A 112 -10.72 -4.22 9.54
C LEU A 112 -9.58 -5.17 9.89
N TYR A 113 -9.02 -5.81 8.89
CA TYR A 113 -7.88 -6.72 8.95
C TYR A 113 -6.68 -6.13 8.21
N PRO A 114 -5.82 -5.35 8.88
CA PRO A 114 -4.57 -4.88 8.28
C PRO A 114 -3.59 -6.04 8.11
N TYR A 115 -2.92 -6.10 6.96
CA TYR A 115 -1.87 -7.07 6.67
C TYR A 115 -0.61 -6.36 6.19
N ASP A 116 0.53 -6.62 6.85
CA ASP A 116 1.83 -6.12 6.41
C ASP A 116 2.44 -7.09 5.38
N PRO A 117 2.55 -6.70 4.11
CA PRO A 117 3.10 -7.58 3.08
C PRO A 117 4.61 -7.80 3.23
N ALA A 118 5.32 -7.02 4.05
CA ALA A 118 6.77 -6.98 4.17
C ALA A 118 7.50 -6.72 2.83
N MET A 119 6.82 -6.16 1.85
CA MET A 119 7.31 -5.87 0.50
C MET A 119 6.57 -4.68 -0.11
N THR A 120 6.91 -4.30 -1.34
CA THR A 120 6.34 -3.16 -2.05
C THR A 120 6.21 -3.46 -3.55
N VAL A 121 5.69 -2.52 -4.31
CA VAL A 121 5.56 -2.58 -5.76
C VAL A 121 4.78 -3.84 -6.20
N ARG A 122 5.11 -4.41 -7.34
CA ARG A 122 4.41 -5.57 -7.91
C ARG A 122 4.42 -6.82 -7.03
N SER A 123 5.44 -7.02 -6.21
CA SER A 123 5.47 -8.14 -5.25
C SER A 123 4.34 -8.03 -4.21
N MET A 124 4.10 -6.83 -3.68
CA MET A 124 2.93 -6.52 -2.85
C MET A 124 1.64 -6.66 -3.65
N GLY A 125 1.60 -6.15 -4.90
CA GLY A 125 0.44 -6.29 -5.79
C GLY A 125 0.05 -7.75 -6.05
N ASN A 126 1.02 -8.66 -6.15
CA ASN A 126 0.75 -10.09 -6.29
C ASN A 126 0.06 -10.68 -5.07
N LEU A 127 0.42 -10.25 -3.85
CA LEU A 127 -0.29 -10.64 -2.62
C LEU A 127 -1.73 -10.09 -2.61
N VAL A 128 -1.93 -8.84 -3.07
CA VAL A 128 -3.26 -8.24 -3.21
C VAL A 128 -4.12 -9.05 -4.18
N LEU A 129 -3.59 -9.42 -5.34
CA LEU A 129 -4.30 -10.25 -6.32
C LEU A 129 -4.60 -11.66 -5.80
N ALA A 130 -3.68 -12.24 -5.02
CA ALA A 130 -3.91 -13.52 -4.35
C ALA A 130 -5.06 -13.41 -3.34
N ALA A 131 -5.09 -12.35 -2.52
CA ALA A 131 -6.19 -12.08 -1.60
C ALA A 131 -7.52 -11.93 -2.33
N ALA A 132 -7.56 -11.16 -3.42
CA ALA A 132 -8.76 -10.99 -4.24
C ALA A 132 -9.30 -12.32 -4.77
N LYS A 133 -8.41 -13.22 -5.21
CA LYS A 133 -8.78 -14.56 -5.67
C LYS A 133 -9.37 -15.41 -4.53
N MET A 134 -8.79 -15.35 -3.34
CA MET A 134 -9.29 -16.08 -2.16
C MET A 134 -10.66 -15.54 -1.72
N ILE A 135 -10.86 -14.22 -1.73
CA ILE A 135 -12.15 -13.58 -1.45
C ILE A 135 -13.22 -14.09 -2.43
N LYS A 136 -12.93 -14.10 -3.74
CA LYS A 136 -13.84 -14.64 -4.76
C LYS A 136 -14.19 -16.11 -4.55
N ASN A 137 -13.29 -16.88 -3.93
CA ASN A 137 -13.51 -18.30 -3.60
C ASN A 137 -14.20 -18.49 -2.24
N GLY A 138 -14.62 -17.42 -1.57
CA GLY A 138 -15.38 -17.48 -0.33
C GLY A 138 -14.58 -17.76 0.94
N TRP A 139 -13.26 -17.52 0.92
CA TRP A 139 -12.43 -17.68 2.11
C TRP A 139 -12.70 -16.59 3.15
N GLU A 140 -12.53 -16.95 4.41
CA GLU A 140 -12.67 -16.02 5.53
C GLU A 140 -11.39 -15.17 5.73
N PRO A 141 -11.49 -13.94 6.30
CA PRO A 141 -10.35 -13.03 6.41
C PRO A 141 -9.12 -13.66 7.07
N LYS A 142 -9.29 -14.37 8.18
CA LYS A 142 -8.16 -14.99 8.90
C LYS A 142 -7.47 -16.09 8.10
N GLU A 143 -8.21 -16.86 7.32
CA GLU A 143 -7.66 -17.88 6.43
C GLU A 143 -6.86 -17.25 5.31
N ILE A 144 -7.37 -16.13 4.74
CA ILE A 144 -6.68 -15.35 3.71
C ILE A 144 -5.35 -14.83 4.27
N LEU A 145 -5.36 -14.18 5.44
CA LEU A 145 -4.14 -13.64 6.03
C LEU A 145 -3.09 -14.73 6.29
N SER A 146 -3.51 -15.88 6.84
CA SER A 146 -2.61 -17.02 7.06
C SER A 146 -2.01 -17.52 5.75
N LYS A 147 -2.82 -17.61 4.68
CA LYS A 147 -2.32 -18.05 3.36
C LYS A 147 -1.42 -17.02 2.70
N LEU A 148 -1.65 -15.74 2.94
CA LEU A 148 -0.75 -14.68 2.47
C LEU A 148 0.63 -14.79 3.12
N ASP A 149 0.73 -15.18 4.40
CA ASP A 149 2.02 -15.44 5.05
C ASP A 149 2.79 -16.55 4.33
N GLU A 150 2.13 -17.67 4.03
CA GLU A 150 2.75 -18.77 3.28
C GLU A 150 3.22 -18.33 1.88
N ILE A 151 2.41 -17.53 1.17
CA ILE A 151 2.76 -17.02 -0.16
C ILE A 151 3.91 -16.02 -0.06
N ARG A 152 3.86 -15.09 0.90
CA ARG A 152 4.91 -14.09 1.14
C ARG A 152 6.27 -14.75 1.32
N ASP A 153 6.33 -15.82 2.09
CA ASP A 153 7.57 -16.56 2.39
C ASP A 153 8.18 -17.28 1.15
N THR A 154 7.46 -17.31 0.02
CA THR A 154 7.95 -17.84 -1.26
C THR A 154 8.40 -16.75 -2.24
N ILE A 155 8.29 -15.47 -1.87
CA ILE A 155 8.59 -14.36 -2.76
C ILE A 155 9.95 -13.75 -2.41
N ASP A 156 10.88 -13.83 -3.34
CA ASP A 156 12.14 -13.08 -3.29
C ASP A 156 12.00 -11.78 -4.11
N VAL A 157 12.40 -10.66 -3.51
CA VAL A 157 12.36 -9.35 -4.15
C VAL A 157 13.78 -8.87 -4.43
N LEU A 158 14.10 -8.64 -5.69
CA LEU A 158 15.37 -8.06 -6.13
C LEU A 158 15.10 -6.66 -6.69
N PHE A 159 15.84 -5.67 -6.21
CA PHE A 159 15.78 -4.32 -6.76
C PHE A 159 17.16 -3.66 -6.73
N VAL A 160 17.33 -2.70 -7.64
CA VAL A 160 18.55 -1.89 -7.74
C VAL A 160 18.19 -0.45 -7.41
N VAL A 161 19.03 0.20 -6.61
CA VAL A 161 18.90 1.61 -6.29
C VAL A 161 20.00 2.37 -7.01
N ASP A 162 19.64 3.16 -8.02
CA ASP A 162 20.61 3.93 -8.82
C ASP A 162 21.25 5.06 -8.00
N ASP A 163 20.46 5.75 -7.16
CA ASP A 163 20.96 6.83 -6.29
C ASP A 163 20.44 6.66 -4.85
N LEU A 164 21.33 6.23 -3.96
CA LEU A 164 21.05 6.11 -2.52
C LEU A 164 20.68 7.45 -1.84
N ASN A 165 21.09 8.60 -2.44
CA ASN A 165 20.72 9.91 -1.90
C ASN A 165 19.19 10.12 -1.90
N ASN A 166 18.46 9.48 -2.80
CA ASN A 166 17.00 9.54 -2.80
C ASN A 166 16.40 8.90 -1.55
N LEU A 167 16.98 7.79 -1.08
CA LEU A 167 16.59 7.15 0.19
C LEU A 167 16.96 8.01 1.41
N VAL A 168 18.13 8.68 1.36
CA VAL A 168 18.55 9.63 2.40
C VAL A 168 17.56 10.78 2.49
N ARG A 169 17.28 11.45 1.36
CA ARG A 169 16.34 12.58 1.28
C ARG A 169 14.92 12.20 1.71
N GLY A 170 14.51 10.98 1.39
CA GLY A 170 13.23 10.41 1.79
C GLY A 170 13.16 9.98 3.25
N GLY A 171 14.30 9.92 3.99
CA GLY A 171 14.36 9.42 5.35
C GLY A 171 14.16 7.90 5.49
N ARG A 172 14.36 7.14 4.43
CA ARG A 172 14.18 5.68 4.40
C ARG A 172 15.51 4.90 4.36
N LEU A 173 16.66 5.57 4.35
CA LEU A 173 17.95 4.88 4.27
C LEU A 173 18.22 3.98 5.48
N SER A 174 17.90 4.41 6.70
CA SER A 174 18.10 3.62 7.92
C SER A 174 17.25 2.35 7.92
N ASN A 175 16.04 2.43 7.39
CA ASN A 175 15.13 1.28 7.28
C ASN A 175 15.50 0.39 6.09
N ALA A 176 15.95 1.00 4.98
CA ALA A 176 16.50 0.28 3.84
C ALA A 176 17.77 -0.50 4.21
N SER A 177 18.58 -0.01 5.15
CA SER A 177 19.77 -0.76 5.64
C SER A 177 19.40 -2.06 6.34
N ALA A 178 18.29 -2.11 7.07
CA ALA A 178 17.78 -3.35 7.65
C ALA A 178 17.22 -4.31 6.58
N PHE A 179 16.65 -3.75 5.51
CA PHE A 179 16.12 -4.50 4.36
C PHE A 179 17.22 -4.91 3.38
N ILE A 180 18.23 -4.06 3.16
CA ILE A 180 19.41 -4.31 2.31
C ILE A 180 20.47 -5.12 3.05
N GLY A 181 20.59 -5.01 4.37
CA GLY A 181 21.58 -5.70 5.19
C GLY A 181 21.46 -7.22 5.18
N THR A 182 20.31 -7.77 4.82
CA THR A 182 20.11 -9.20 4.54
C THR A 182 20.53 -9.59 3.11
N MET A 183 20.68 -8.61 2.20
CA MET A 183 21.03 -8.86 0.80
C MET A 183 22.52 -8.63 0.46
N LEU A 184 23.28 -7.95 1.32
CA LEU A 184 24.70 -7.64 1.11
C LEU A 184 25.65 -8.56 1.90
N GLN A 185 25.30 -9.82 2.07
CA GLN A 185 26.27 -10.83 2.46
C GLN A 185 27.02 -11.39 1.26
#